data_46a907b5efa5917b748d0ace28524e2d
#
_entry.id   46a907b5efa5917b748d0ace28524e2d
#
_cell.length_a   1.000
_cell.length_b   1.000
_cell.length_c   1.000
_cell.angle_alpha   90.00
_cell.angle_beta   90.00
_cell.angle_gamma   90.00
#
_symmetry.space_group_name_H-M   'P 1'
#
loop_
_entity.id
_entity.type
_entity.pdbx_description
1 polymer ?
#
loop_
_entity_poly.entity_id
_entity_poly.type
_entity_poly.pdbx_seq_one_letter_code
_entity_poly.pdbx_strand_id
1 'polypeptide(L)'
;MAAVQLAVILLNPPCTFTGSRASVTVTAWLCACLEFIARAFVHVVLSLGVVAGSVSASFAWDADTMLRAAATRSPQALASARALQSVLAGLAGQDDAAKLLAVNDFFNRRIAFASDQEIWGQTDYWASPLEMFEKGRGDCEDYVIGKYFSLIAAGMPISRLRLVYVRAQSGGSDGSAQAHMVLAYYATPGAEPLVLDSLIGEIRPASRRPDLAPVFSFNSDGLWQGTGAQSAGDPLARLSRWREVLAKARSEGFQ
;
A
#
# COMPACT_ATOMS: atom_id res chain seq x y z
N MET A 1 -12.41 -1.01 31.43
CA MET A 1 -13.39 -0.52 32.41
C MET A 1 -12.83 -0.46 33.85
N ALA A 2 -12.07 -1.44 34.34
CA ALA A 2 -11.52 -1.43 35.71
C ALA A 2 -10.53 -0.29 36.02
N ALA A 3 -9.71 0.17 35.06
CA ALA A 3 -8.72 1.24 35.28
C ALA A 3 -9.36 2.64 35.45
N VAL A 4 -10.52 2.88 34.84
CA VAL A 4 -11.26 4.15 34.97
C VAL A 4 -11.95 4.24 36.33
N GLN A 5 -12.40 3.12 36.88
CA GLN A 5 -13.03 3.04 38.19
C GLN A 5 -12.03 3.36 39.32
N LEU A 6 -10.76 2.94 39.15
CA LEU A 6 -9.72 3.21 40.16
C LEU A 6 -9.27 4.69 40.20
N ALA A 7 -9.27 5.37 39.05
CA ALA A 7 -8.92 6.80 38.95
C ALA A 7 -9.97 7.71 39.63
N VAL A 8 -11.25 7.32 39.58
CA VAL A 8 -12.34 8.07 40.23
C VAL A 8 -12.29 7.97 41.78
N ILE A 9 -11.77 6.85 42.32
CA ILE A 9 -11.65 6.63 43.77
C ILE A 9 -10.44 7.37 44.35
N LEU A 10 -9.38 7.58 43.57
CA LEU A 10 -8.17 8.27 44.02
C LEU A 10 -8.27 9.81 44.01
N LEU A 11 -9.25 10.38 43.29
CA LEU A 11 -9.44 11.82 43.15
C LEU A 11 -10.50 12.41 44.09
N ASN A 12 -11.22 11.60 44.85
CA ASN A 12 -12.24 12.05 45.81
C ASN A 12 -12.02 11.45 47.20
N PRO A 13 -11.21 12.06 48.10
CA PRO A 13 -11.19 11.64 49.48
C PRO A 13 -12.52 12.05 50.15
N PRO A 14 -13.08 11.21 51.03
CA PRO A 14 -14.33 11.54 51.70
C PRO A 14 -14.13 12.75 52.59
N CYS A 15 -14.95 13.81 52.40
CA CYS A 15 -15.00 14.96 53.28
C CYS A 15 -15.57 14.54 54.63
N THR A 16 -14.71 14.41 55.65
CA THR A 16 -15.16 14.25 57.03
C THR A 16 -15.34 15.61 57.68
N PHE A 17 -16.53 15.89 58.17
CA PHE A 17 -16.93 17.18 58.78
C PHE A 17 -16.86 17.12 60.29
N THR A 18 -16.05 18.01 60.90
CA THR A 18 -16.15 18.37 62.36
C THR A 18 -16.11 19.88 62.48
N GLY A 19 -17.25 20.53 62.63
CA GLY A 19 -17.32 21.97 62.84
C GLY A 19 -18.72 22.51 63.04
N SER A 20 -18.85 23.67 63.79
CA SER A 20 -20.07 24.25 64.28
C SER A 20 -21.04 24.79 63.22
N ARG A 21 -22.35 24.91 63.57
CA ARG A 21 -23.50 25.12 62.66
C ARG A 21 -23.48 26.38 61.77
N ALA A 22 -22.59 27.34 61.95
CA ALA A 22 -22.58 28.57 61.15
C ALA A 22 -21.64 28.50 59.92
N SER A 23 -20.75 27.55 59.86
CA SER A 23 -19.76 27.35 58.73
C SER A 23 -20.21 26.36 57.63
N VAL A 24 -21.35 25.70 57.85
CA VAL A 24 -21.78 24.53 57.03
C VAL A 24 -22.30 24.91 55.64
N THR A 25 -22.87 26.11 55.48
CA THR A 25 -23.54 26.52 54.24
C THR A 25 -22.57 26.86 53.11
N VAL A 26 -21.45 27.55 53.41
CA VAL A 26 -20.49 27.99 52.36
C VAL A 26 -19.63 26.82 51.85
N THR A 27 -19.22 25.93 52.76
CA THR A 27 -18.42 24.75 52.39
C THR A 27 -19.24 23.68 51.66
N ALA A 28 -20.52 23.52 51.98
CA ALA A 28 -21.41 22.61 51.24
C ALA A 28 -21.65 23.09 49.80
N TRP A 29 -21.78 24.41 49.60
CA TRP A 29 -21.90 24.99 48.26
C TRP A 29 -20.61 24.85 47.44
N LEU A 30 -19.45 25.02 48.06
CA LEU A 30 -18.15 24.85 47.39
C LEU A 30 -17.90 23.38 46.99
N CYS A 31 -18.24 22.42 47.84
CA CYS A 31 -18.15 20.99 47.48
C CYS A 31 -19.11 20.61 46.33
N ALA A 32 -20.35 21.08 46.36
CA ALA A 32 -21.31 20.82 45.29
C ALA A 32 -20.89 21.45 43.93
N CYS A 33 -20.30 22.66 43.96
CA CYS A 33 -19.78 23.30 42.76
C CYS A 33 -18.56 22.56 42.20
N LEU A 34 -17.65 22.07 43.07
CA LEU A 34 -16.48 21.28 42.63
C LEU A 34 -16.87 19.94 42.02
N GLU A 35 -17.87 19.26 42.59
CA GLU A 35 -18.40 18.02 42.02
C GLU A 35 -19.09 18.24 40.65
N PHE A 36 -19.82 19.39 40.52
CA PHE A 36 -20.47 19.72 39.25
C PHE A 36 -19.44 20.04 38.15
N ILE A 37 -18.39 20.79 38.51
CA ILE A 37 -17.28 21.11 37.59
C ILE A 37 -16.50 19.84 37.20
N ALA A 38 -16.21 18.95 38.17
CA ALA A 38 -15.53 17.70 37.89
C ALA A 38 -16.33 16.76 36.97
N ARG A 39 -17.65 16.68 37.20
CA ARG A 39 -18.56 15.90 36.34
C ARG A 39 -18.68 16.51 34.94
N ALA A 40 -18.78 17.83 34.82
CA ALA A 40 -18.79 18.53 33.54
C ALA A 40 -17.48 18.32 32.77
N PHE A 41 -16.34 18.37 33.46
CA PHE A 41 -15.01 18.15 32.83
C PHE A 41 -14.84 16.72 32.34
N VAL A 42 -15.30 15.71 33.10
CA VAL A 42 -15.27 14.31 32.70
C VAL A 42 -16.15 14.05 31.45
N HIS A 43 -17.32 14.70 31.39
CA HIS A 43 -18.19 14.56 30.20
C HIS A 43 -17.63 15.28 28.96
N VAL A 44 -16.95 16.41 29.12
CA VAL A 44 -16.27 17.11 28.02
C VAL A 44 -15.06 16.32 27.51
N VAL A 45 -14.27 15.73 28.41
CA VAL A 45 -13.12 14.91 28.04
C VAL A 45 -13.56 13.59 27.38
N LEU A 46 -14.66 12.99 27.86
CA LEU A 46 -15.24 11.80 27.23
C LEU A 46 -15.88 12.11 25.86
N SER A 47 -16.51 13.27 25.68
CA SER A 47 -17.07 13.68 24.40
C SER A 47 -15.98 14.11 23.39
N LEU A 48 -14.86 14.67 23.84
CA LEU A 48 -13.70 14.97 22.99
C LEU A 48 -12.89 13.72 22.64
N GLY A 49 -12.88 12.69 23.48
CA GLY A 49 -12.20 11.42 23.22
C GLY A 49 -12.89 10.54 22.18
N VAL A 50 -14.17 10.74 21.89
CA VAL A 50 -14.94 9.98 20.87
C VAL A 50 -14.82 10.61 19.48
N VAL A 51 -14.34 11.84 19.37
CA VAL A 51 -14.02 12.49 18.08
C VAL A 51 -12.57 12.19 17.63
N ALA A 52 -11.80 11.37 18.39
CA ALA A 52 -10.53 10.83 17.92
C ALA A 52 -10.78 9.88 16.74
N GLY A 53 -11.06 10.50 15.62
CA GLY A 53 -10.59 10.17 14.30
C GLY A 53 -10.82 8.72 13.87
N SER A 54 -11.92 8.48 13.21
CA SER A 54 -11.81 7.71 11.98
C SER A 54 -10.83 8.48 11.06
N VAL A 55 -9.53 8.29 11.25
CA VAL A 55 -8.59 8.49 10.18
C VAL A 55 -9.03 7.46 9.16
N SER A 56 -9.87 7.89 8.22
CA SER A 56 -10.09 7.15 7.00
C SER A 56 -8.70 6.96 6.44
N ALA A 57 -8.17 5.74 6.53
CA ALA A 57 -7.01 5.36 5.75
C ALA A 57 -7.38 5.80 4.33
N SER A 58 -6.72 6.83 3.82
CA SER A 58 -6.86 7.20 2.41
C SER A 58 -6.46 5.94 1.67
N PHE A 59 -7.46 5.23 1.16
CA PHE A 59 -7.21 4.05 0.36
C PHE A 59 -6.32 4.48 -0.80
N ALA A 60 -5.22 3.78 -0.97
CA ALA A 60 -4.25 4.03 -2.03
C ALA A 60 -4.84 3.76 -3.43
N TRP A 61 -6.15 3.58 -3.55
CA TRP A 61 -6.85 3.42 -4.81
C TRP A 61 -8.33 3.77 -4.71
N ASP A 62 -8.91 4.20 -5.84
CA ASP A 62 -10.34 4.48 -6.01
C ASP A 62 -10.94 3.46 -6.98
N ALA A 63 -11.60 2.43 -6.43
CA ALA A 63 -12.20 1.36 -7.20
C ALA A 63 -13.27 1.85 -8.18
N ASP A 64 -14.05 2.86 -7.79
CA ASP A 64 -15.11 3.40 -8.65
C ASP A 64 -14.51 4.18 -9.83
N THR A 65 -13.46 4.95 -9.60
CA THR A 65 -12.71 5.61 -10.67
C THR A 65 -12.07 4.60 -11.60
N MET A 66 -11.45 3.54 -11.07
CA MET A 66 -10.88 2.46 -11.89
C MET A 66 -11.93 1.79 -12.77
N LEU A 67 -13.10 1.45 -12.22
CA LEU A 67 -14.17 0.80 -13.01
C LEU A 67 -14.76 1.74 -14.08
N ARG A 68 -14.95 3.04 -13.75
CA ARG A 68 -15.39 4.01 -14.75
C ARG A 68 -14.37 4.17 -15.87
N ALA A 69 -13.10 4.32 -15.54
CA ALA A 69 -12.03 4.42 -16.52
C ALA A 69 -11.91 3.14 -17.38
N ALA A 70 -12.02 1.97 -16.79
CA ALA A 70 -12.00 0.71 -17.51
C ALA A 70 -13.20 0.57 -18.48
N ALA A 71 -14.40 1.03 -18.06
CA ALA A 71 -15.60 0.97 -18.89
C ALA A 71 -15.49 1.84 -20.16
N THR A 72 -14.75 2.94 -20.10
CA THR A 72 -14.53 3.80 -21.29
C THR A 72 -13.48 3.22 -22.26
N ARG A 73 -12.64 2.30 -21.82
CA ARG A 73 -11.62 1.66 -22.66
C ARG A 73 -12.18 0.50 -23.48
N SER A 74 -12.61 -0.56 -22.80
CA SER A 74 -13.18 -1.75 -23.48
C SER A 74 -13.93 -2.67 -22.51
N PRO A 75 -14.82 -3.54 -23.02
CA PRO A 75 -15.44 -4.59 -22.20
C PRO A 75 -14.42 -5.51 -21.53
N GLN A 76 -13.29 -5.79 -22.18
CA GLN A 76 -12.21 -6.62 -21.63
C GLN A 76 -11.51 -5.92 -20.46
N ALA A 77 -11.20 -4.63 -20.61
CA ALA A 77 -10.63 -3.83 -19.51
C ALA A 77 -11.56 -3.81 -18.30
N LEU A 78 -12.85 -3.58 -18.52
CA LEU A 78 -13.85 -3.58 -17.44
C LEU A 78 -13.96 -4.93 -16.76
N ALA A 79 -13.97 -6.04 -17.51
CA ALA A 79 -14.02 -7.38 -16.93
C ALA A 79 -12.79 -7.69 -16.09
N SER A 80 -11.59 -7.29 -16.55
CA SER A 80 -10.34 -7.46 -15.82
C SER A 80 -10.26 -6.58 -14.57
N ALA A 81 -10.72 -5.32 -14.66
CA ALA A 81 -10.79 -4.41 -13.52
C ALA A 81 -11.75 -4.91 -12.43
N ARG A 82 -12.92 -5.42 -12.80
CA ARG A 82 -13.86 -6.06 -11.84
C ARG A 82 -13.25 -7.29 -11.17
N ALA A 83 -12.53 -8.12 -11.92
CA ALA A 83 -11.85 -9.28 -11.37
C ALA A 83 -10.73 -8.86 -10.40
N LEU A 84 -9.94 -7.82 -10.71
CA LEU A 84 -8.95 -7.27 -9.79
C LEU A 84 -9.62 -6.72 -8.53
N GLN A 85 -10.70 -5.95 -8.67
CA GLN A 85 -11.47 -5.44 -7.53
C GLN A 85 -11.92 -6.56 -6.60
N SER A 86 -12.43 -7.68 -7.16
CA SER A 86 -12.84 -8.84 -6.36
C SER A 86 -11.68 -9.48 -5.61
N VAL A 87 -10.51 -9.61 -6.26
CA VAL A 87 -9.29 -10.12 -5.60
C VAL A 87 -8.89 -9.19 -4.45
N LEU A 88 -8.78 -7.89 -4.71
CA LEU A 88 -8.35 -6.91 -3.71
C LEU A 88 -9.32 -6.83 -2.52
N ALA A 89 -10.62 -6.94 -2.76
CA ALA A 89 -11.62 -7.00 -1.68
C ALA A 89 -11.44 -8.23 -0.77
N GLY A 90 -11.05 -9.37 -1.34
CA GLY A 90 -10.73 -10.60 -0.59
C GLY A 90 -9.44 -10.52 0.22
N LEU A 91 -8.58 -9.53 -0.05
CA LEU A 91 -7.29 -9.34 0.63
C LEU A 91 -7.35 -8.42 1.85
N ALA A 92 -8.51 -7.85 2.15
CA ALA A 92 -8.69 -7.02 3.33
C ALA A 92 -8.38 -7.82 4.62
N GLY A 93 -7.43 -7.33 5.42
CA GLY A 93 -7.00 -8.00 6.65
C GLY A 93 -6.11 -9.23 6.46
N GLN A 94 -5.80 -9.62 5.23
CA GLN A 94 -4.85 -10.70 4.95
C GLN A 94 -3.41 -10.25 5.20
N ASP A 95 -2.53 -11.21 5.47
CA ASP A 95 -1.10 -10.98 5.62
C ASP A 95 -0.41 -10.66 4.28
N ASP A 96 0.84 -10.24 4.34
CA ASP A 96 1.61 -9.84 3.17
C ASP A 96 1.84 -11.02 2.22
N ALA A 97 2.03 -12.25 2.73
CA ALA A 97 2.26 -13.43 1.91
C ALA A 97 1.04 -13.77 1.05
N ALA A 98 -0.16 -13.72 1.64
CA ALA A 98 -1.41 -13.92 0.91
C ALA A 98 -1.63 -12.84 -0.16
N LYS A 99 -1.32 -11.55 0.15
CA LYS A 99 -1.41 -10.45 -0.81
C LYS A 99 -0.46 -10.64 -1.99
N LEU A 100 0.80 -10.96 -1.71
CA LEU A 100 1.82 -11.20 -2.74
C LEU A 100 1.41 -12.34 -3.67
N LEU A 101 0.98 -13.46 -3.11
CA LEU A 101 0.58 -14.64 -3.88
C LEU A 101 -0.64 -14.34 -4.77
N ALA A 102 -1.69 -13.76 -4.19
CA ALA A 102 -2.92 -13.50 -4.94
C ALA A 102 -2.72 -12.52 -6.09
N VAL A 103 -1.96 -11.42 -5.86
CA VAL A 103 -1.66 -10.44 -6.90
C VAL A 103 -0.73 -11.03 -7.96
N ASN A 104 0.31 -11.76 -7.57
CA ASN A 104 1.22 -12.41 -8.52
C ASN A 104 0.47 -13.39 -9.43
N ASP A 105 -0.36 -14.26 -8.84
CA ASP A 105 -1.16 -15.23 -9.58
C ASP A 105 -2.18 -14.56 -10.50
N PHE A 106 -2.82 -13.47 -10.05
CA PHE A 106 -3.79 -12.74 -10.86
C PHE A 106 -3.17 -12.27 -12.18
N PHE A 107 -2.03 -11.60 -12.14
CA PHE A 107 -1.38 -11.10 -13.34
C PHE A 107 -0.80 -12.23 -14.18
N ASN A 108 -0.05 -13.15 -13.58
CA ASN A 108 0.64 -14.22 -14.31
C ASN A 108 -0.32 -15.18 -15.05
N ARG A 109 -1.57 -15.32 -14.56
CA ARG A 109 -2.57 -16.18 -15.22
C ARG A 109 -3.49 -15.44 -16.18
N ARG A 110 -3.64 -14.13 -16.02
CA ARG A 110 -4.64 -13.37 -16.77
C ARG A 110 -4.06 -12.65 -17.96
N ILE A 111 -2.82 -12.24 -17.87
CA ILE A 111 -2.13 -11.47 -18.92
C ILE A 111 -1.28 -12.43 -19.73
N ALA A 112 -1.38 -12.35 -21.06
CA ALA A 112 -0.49 -13.07 -21.95
C ALA A 112 0.79 -12.24 -22.19
N PHE A 113 1.95 -12.88 -22.14
CA PHE A 113 3.21 -12.21 -22.46
C PHE A 113 3.26 -11.87 -23.96
N ALA A 114 3.60 -10.63 -24.27
CA ALA A 114 3.89 -10.17 -25.62
C ALA A 114 4.77 -8.92 -25.54
N SER A 115 5.60 -8.71 -26.54
CA SER A 115 6.48 -7.55 -26.61
C SER A 115 5.72 -6.26 -26.93
N ASP A 116 6.26 -5.13 -26.53
CA ASP A 116 5.75 -3.80 -26.89
C ASP A 116 5.60 -3.60 -28.39
N GLN A 117 6.53 -4.12 -29.16
CA GLN A 117 6.46 -4.05 -30.62
C GLN A 117 5.21 -4.76 -31.17
N GLU A 118 4.80 -5.88 -30.56
CA GLU A 118 3.61 -6.63 -30.97
C GLU A 118 2.31 -5.99 -30.46
N ILE A 119 2.33 -5.33 -29.30
CA ILE A 119 1.14 -4.74 -28.67
C ILE A 119 0.89 -3.32 -29.16
N TRP A 120 1.96 -2.50 -29.19
CA TRP A 120 1.92 -1.06 -29.37
C TRP A 120 2.59 -0.55 -30.64
N GLY A 121 3.37 -1.41 -31.34
CA GLY A 121 4.21 -0.99 -32.47
C GLY A 121 5.38 -0.09 -32.05
N GLN A 122 5.75 -0.13 -30.77
CA GLN A 122 6.83 0.65 -30.17
C GLN A 122 7.89 -0.28 -29.59
N THR A 123 9.11 0.21 -29.41
CA THR A 123 10.22 -0.61 -28.89
C THR A 123 10.24 -0.71 -27.38
N ASP A 124 9.56 0.20 -26.67
CA ASP A 124 9.56 0.27 -25.21
C ASP A 124 8.41 1.21 -24.78
N TYR A 125 7.32 0.62 -24.29
CA TYR A 125 6.09 1.32 -23.87
C TYR A 125 5.62 0.78 -22.52
N TRP A 126 5.59 1.61 -21.50
CA TRP A 126 5.11 1.19 -20.18
C TRP A 126 3.61 1.42 -20.08
N ALA A 127 2.86 0.33 -20.13
CA ALA A 127 1.42 0.39 -20.03
C ALA A 127 0.96 0.62 -18.58
N SER A 128 -0.13 1.39 -18.45
CA SER A 128 -0.88 1.44 -17.20
C SER A 128 -1.64 0.13 -16.95
N PRO A 129 -2.07 -0.15 -15.70
CA PRO A 129 -2.86 -1.36 -15.43
C PRO A 129 -4.09 -1.51 -16.34
N LEU A 130 -4.81 -0.43 -16.65
CA LEU A 130 -5.99 -0.53 -17.52
C LEU A 130 -5.63 -0.64 -19.00
N GLU A 131 -4.53 -0.06 -19.44
CA GLU A 131 -4.01 -0.27 -20.81
C GLU A 131 -3.63 -1.75 -21.03
N MET A 132 -2.94 -2.34 -20.07
CA MET A 132 -2.61 -3.77 -20.10
C MET A 132 -3.88 -4.65 -20.06
N PHE A 133 -4.88 -4.29 -19.25
CA PHE A 133 -6.16 -5.02 -19.22
C PHE A 133 -6.94 -4.89 -20.52
N GLU A 134 -6.88 -3.75 -21.19
CA GLU A 134 -7.52 -3.53 -22.48
C GLU A 134 -6.92 -4.44 -23.56
N LYS A 135 -5.60 -4.62 -23.55
CA LYS A 135 -4.90 -5.51 -24.49
C LYS A 135 -4.96 -6.98 -24.07
N GLY A 136 -5.12 -7.28 -22.77
CA GLY A 136 -4.98 -8.61 -22.19
C GLY A 136 -3.58 -9.18 -22.32
N ARG A 137 -2.62 -8.34 -22.67
CA ARG A 137 -1.23 -8.67 -22.99
C ARG A 137 -0.32 -7.59 -22.42
N GLY A 138 0.93 -7.96 -22.11
CA GLY A 138 1.96 -7.07 -21.63
C GLY A 138 3.31 -7.75 -21.59
N ASP A 139 4.37 -6.98 -21.43
CA ASP A 139 5.72 -7.50 -21.20
C ASP A 139 6.17 -7.35 -19.74
N CYS A 140 7.48 -7.47 -19.46
CA CYS A 140 7.96 -7.62 -18.10
C CYS A 140 7.64 -6.39 -17.21
N GLU A 141 7.80 -5.18 -17.73
CA GLU A 141 7.52 -3.96 -16.97
C GLU A 141 6.02 -3.77 -16.70
N ASP A 142 5.16 -4.12 -17.66
CA ASP A 142 3.71 -4.03 -17.50
C ASP A 142 3.20 -4.92 -16.36
N TYR A 143 3.71 -6.16 -16.29
CA TYR A 143 3.42 -7.06 -15.17
C TYR A 143 3.86 -6.48 -13.83
N VAL A 144 5.07 -5.91 -13.79
CA VAL A 144 5.61 -5.32 -12.56
C VAL A 144 4.81 -4.09 -12.13
N ILE A 145 4.47 -3.21 -13.07
CA ILE A 145 3.64 -2.02 -12.83
C ILE A 145 2.26 -2.43 -12.31
N GLY A 146 1.60 -3.38 -12.97
CA GLY A 146 0.30 -3.89 -12.55
C GLY A 146 0.33 -4.50 -11.15
N LYS A 147 1.32 -5.33 -10.84
CA LYS A 147 1.52 -5.93 -9.51
C LYS A 147 1.81 -4.85 -8.46
N TYR A 148 2.67 -3.88 -8.75
CA TYR A 148 3.04 -2.79 -7.86
C TYR A 148 1.81 -1.98 -7.40
N PHE A 149 1.03 -1.45 -8.33
CA PHE A 149 -0.15 -0.67 -8.00
C PHE A 149 -1.23 -1.51 -7.30
N SER A 150 -1.39 -2.77 -7.68
CA SER A 150 -2.36 -3.67 -7.04
C SER A 150 -1.99 -4.02 -5.61
N LEU A 151 -0.71 -4.20 -5.30
CA LEU A 151 -0.25 -4.44 -3.93
C LEU A 151 -0.41 -3.20 -3.05
N ILE A 152 -0.15 -2.00 -3.58
CA ILE A 152 -0.43 -0.73 -2.89
C ILE A 152 -1.94 -0.61 -2.62
N ALA A 153 -2.78 -0.91 -3.62
CA ALA A 153 -4.24 -0.94 -3.47
C ALA A 153 -4.71 -1.95 -2.41
N ALA A 154 -3.98 -3.08 -2.24
CA ALA A 154 -4.20 -4.05 -1.16
C ALA A 154 -3.69 -3.57 0.22
N GLY A 155 -3.22 -2.31 0.32
CA GLY A 155 -2.72 -1.71 1.56
C GLY A 155 -1.26 -2.04 1.90
N MET A 156 -0.46 -2.47 0.92
CA MET A 156 0.96 -2.68 1.13
C MET A 156 1.73 -1.35 1.07
N PRO A 157 2.60 -1.04 2.04
CA PRO A 157 3.36 0.19 2.03
C PRO A 157 4.30 0.28 0.82
N ILE A 158 4.36 1.43 0.15
CA ILE A 158 5.25 1.72 -0.98
C ILE A 158 6.71 1.41 -0.63
N SER A 159 7.13 1.74 0.59
CA SER A 159 8.50 1.51 1.08
C SER A 159 8.94 0.04 1.08
N ARG A 160 7.99 -0.91 1.01
CA ARG A 160 8.26 -2.35 0.93
C ARG A 160 8.36 -2.88 -0.50
N LEU A 161 8.07 -2.06 -1.50
CA LEU A 161 8.01 -2.46 -2.90
C LEU A 161 9.04 -1.71 -3.72
N ARG A 162 9.75 -2.42 -4.60
CA ARG A 162 10.63 -1.80 -5.61
C ARG A 162 10.47 -2.50 -6.95
N LEU A 163 10.32 -1.72 -8.00
CA LEU A 163 10.49 -2.18 -9.37
C LEU A 163 12.00 -2.29 -9.60
N VAL A 164 12.47 -3.45 -10.04
CA VAL A 164 13.91 -3.72 -10.19
C VAL A 164 14.21 -4.05 -11.64
N TYR A 165 15.00 -3.20 -12.27
CA TYR A 165 15.58 -3.47 -13.58
C TYR A 165 16.77 -4.42 -13.41
N VAL A 166 16.73 -5.56 -14.10
CA VAL A 166 17.75 -6.60 -13.97
C VAL A 166 18.28 -7.00 -15.35
N ARG A 167 19.49 -7.56 -15.38
CA ARG A 167 19.94 -8.41 -16.47
C ARG A 167 19.58 -9.84 -16.11
N ALA A 168 18.65 -10.44 -16.85
CA ALA A 168 18.25 -11.83 -16.66
C ALA A 168 19.11 -12.72 -17.59
N GLN A 169 19.73 -13.73 -17.01
CA GLN A 169 20.45 -14.74 -17.80
C GLN A 169 19.44 -15.72 -18.37
N SER A 170 19.35 -15.77 -19.70
CA SER A 170 18.60 -16.83 -20.37
C SER A 170 19.31 -18.16 -20.16
N GLY A 171 18.56 -19.22 -19.81
CA GLY A 171 19.12 -20.57 -19.64
C GLY A 171 19.62 -21.21 -20.96
N GLY A 172 19.83 -20.43 -22.01
CA GLY A 172 20.39 -20.86 -23.29
C GLY A 172 21.91 -21.01 -23.22
N SER A 173 22.45 -21.83 -24.12
CA SER A 173 23.88 -22.15 -24.21
C SER A 173 24.78 -20.97 -24.60
N ASP A 174 24.20 -19.82 -24.99
CA ASP A 174 24.92 -18.62 -25.42
C ASP A 174 25.20 -17.63 -24.30
N GLY A 175 24.65 -17.86 -23.10
CA GLY A 175 24.87 -17.00 -21.93
C GLY A 175 24.41 -15.55 -22.11
N SER A 176 23.54 -15.28 -23.08
CA SER A 176 23.07 -13.92 -23.36
C SER A 176 22.22 -13.42 -22.21
N ALA A 177 22.54 -12.21 -21.71
CA ALA A 177 21.74 -11.52 -20.70
C ALA A 177 20.74 -10.60 -21.39
N GLN A 178 19.45 -10.75 -21.03
CA GLN A 178 18.37 -9.90 -21.52
C GLN A 178 17.99 -8.86 -20.49
N ALA A 179 17.57 -7.68 -20.95
CA ALA A 179 16.90 -6.70 -20.11
C ALA A 179 15.58 -7.28 -19.60
N HIS A 180 15.33 -7.14 -18.30
CA HIS A 180 14.12 -7.66 -17.67
C HIS A 180 13.76 -6.81 -16.45
N MET A 181 12.49 -6.85 -16.05
CA MET A 181 12.02 -6.17 -14.86
C MET A 181 11.27 -7.13 -13.95
N VAL A 182 11.53 -7.03 -12.63
CA VAL A 182 10.86 -7.82 -11.60
C VAL A 182 10.40 -6.91 -10.47
N LEU A 183 9.40 -7.35 -9.69
CA LEU A 183 9.00 -6.66 -8.47
C LEU A 183 9.68 -7.30 -7.27
N ALA A 184 10.34 -6.50 -6.46
CA ALA A 184 10.95 -6.91 -5.19
C ALA A 184 10.10 -6.42 -4.01
N TYR A 185 9.78 -7.34 -3.10
CA TYR A 185 9.12 -7.08 -1.84
C TYR A 185 10.08 -7.25 -0.68
N TYR A 186 10.16 -6.27 0.21
CA TYR A 186 10.97 -6.25 1.43
C TYR A 186 10.06 -6.30 2.67
N ALA A 187 10.14 -7.36 3.46
CA ALA A 187 9.37 -7.49 4.70
C ALA A 187 9.73 -6.38 5.71
N THR A 188 11.01 -6.05 5.80
CA THR A 188 11.56 -4.93 6.59
C THR A 188 12.72 -4.28 5.82
N PRO A 189 13.10 -3.02 6.15
CA PRO A 189 14.28 -2.41 5.56
C PRO A 189 15.53 -3.29 5.74
N GLY A 190 16.23 -3.59 4.65
CA GLY A 190 17.43 -4.43 4.66
C GLY A 190 17.19 -5.94 4.71
N ALA A 191 15.94 -6.40 4.77
CA ALA A 191 15.64 -7.82 4.61
C ALA A 191 15.95 -8.29 3.18
N GLU A 192 16.23 -9.58 3.03
CA GLU A 192 16.29 -10.21 1.72
C GLU A 192 14.93 -10.08 1.02
N PRO A 193 14.86 -9.54 -0.21
CA PRO A 193 13.59 -9.39 -0.89
C PRO A 193 13.06 -10.71 -1.45
N LEU A 194 11.73 -10.80 -1.48
CA LEU A 194 11.02 -11.76 -2.31
C LEU A 194 10.82 -11.17 -3.70
N VAL A 195 11.05 -11.99 -4.73
CA VAL A 195 10.97 -11.60 -6.14
C VAL A 195 9.66 -12.14 -6.74
N LEU A 196 8.85 -11.23 -7.28
CA LEU A 196 7.68 -11.54 -8.09
C LEU A 196 8.06 -11.30 -9.56
N ASP A 197 7.89 -12.32 -10.38
CA ASP A 197 8.33 -12.34 -11.77
C ASP A 197 7.18 -12.74 -12.70
N SER A 198 7.24 -12.34 -13.98
CA SER A 198 6.33 -12.79 -15.03
C SER A 198 6.79 -14.12 -15.65
N LEU A 199 8.11 -14.39 -15.63
CA LEU A 199 8.70 -15.60 -16.21
C LEU A 199 8.59 -16.82 -15.30
N ILE A 200 8.56 -16.61 -13.98
CA ILE A 200 8.46 -17.66 -12.97
C ILE A 200 7.27 -17.35 -12.07
N GLY A 201 6.26 -18.24 -12.07
CA GLY A 201 5.06 -18.06 -11.25
C GLY A 201 5.31 -18.13 -9.75
N GLU A 202 6.36 -18.84 -9.32
CA GLU A 202 6.73 -18.98 -7.92
C GLU A 202 7.44 -17.73 -7.40
N ILE A 203 6.99 -17.21 -6.25
CA ILE A 203 7.66 -16.13 -5.54
C ILE A 203 8.86 -16.71 -4.80
N ARG A 204 10.07 -16.21 -5.10
CA ARG A 204 11.32 -16.72 -4.53
C ARG A 204 12.13 -15.62 -3.85
N PRO A 205 12.89 -15.93 -2.79
CA PRO A 205 13.89 -15.01 -2.27
C PRO A 205 14.98 -14.73 -3.31
N ALA A 206 15.57 -13.54 -3.28
CA ALA A 206 16.56 -13.09 -4.25
C ALA A 206 17.78 -14.03 -4.31
N SER A 207 18.20 -14.63 -3.20
CA SER A 207 19.29 -15.62 -3.16
C SER A 207 19.02 -16.89 -3.97
N ARG A 208 17.74 -17.16 -4.28
CA ARG A 208 17.31 -18.27 -5.17
C ARG A 208 17.03 -17.83 -6.60
N ARG A 209 17.48 -16.63 -6.95
CA ARG A 209 17.40 -16.06 -8.30
C ARG A 209 18.79 -15.58 -8.78
N PRO A 210 19.80 -16.50 -8.85
CA PRO A 210 21.15 -16.16 -9.31
C PRO A 210 21.18 -15.78 -10.81
N ASP A 211 20.13 -16.07 -11.53
CA ASP A 211 19.88 -15.68 -12.92
C ASP A 211 19.63 -14.17 -13.08
N LEU A 212 19.30 -13.44 -12.00
CA LEU A 212 18.97 -12.02 -12.04
C LEU A 212 20.11 -11.16 -11.48
N ALA A 213 20.68 -10.28 -12.29
CA ALA A 213 21.67 -9.30 -11.87
C ALA A 213 21.05 -7.89 -11.81
N PRO A 214 20.76 -7.34 -10.61
CA PRO A 214 20.14 -6.02 -10.46
C PRO A 214 21.03 -4.90 -11.00
N VAL A 215 20.42 -3.97 -11.76
CA VAL A 215 21.10 -2.79 -12.32
C VAL A 215 20.70 -1.54 -11.55
N PHE A 216 19.41 -1.30 -11.41
CA PHE A 216 18.83 -0.25 -10.56
C PHE A 216 17.43 -0.67 -10.11
N SER A 217 16.96 -0.02 -9.06
CA SER A 217 15.58 -0.20 -8.56
C SER A 217 14.95 1.14 -8.24
N PHE A 218 13.63 1.19 -8.28
CA PHE A 218 12.86 2.41 -8.01
C PHE A 218 11.45 2.10 -7.50
N ASN A 219 10.82 3.10 -6.95
CA ASN A 219 9.38 3.17 -6.68
C ASN A 219 8.95 4.65 -6.71
N SER A 220 7.78 4.99 -6.17
CA SER A 220 7.33 6.39 -6.12
C SER A 220 8.15 7.28 -5.18
N ASP A 221 8.89 6.68 -4.21
CA ASP A 221 9.63 7.41 -3.17
C ASP A 221 11.13 7.58 -3.50
N GLY A 222 11.67 6.77 -4.42
CA GLY A 222 13.11 6.83 -4.67
C GLY A 222 13.61 6.01 -5.84
N LEU A 223 14.87 6.27 -6.18
CA LEU A 223 15.66 5.54 -7.16
C LEU A 223 16.97 5.10 -6.49
N TRP A 224 17.37 3.83 -6.70
CA TRP A 224 18.56 3.23 -6.09
C TRP A 224 19.41 2.52 -7.12
N GLN A 225 20.72 2.52 -6.93
CA GLN A 225 21.63 1.70 -7.73
C GLN A 225 21.53 0.24 -7.23
N GLY A 226 21.28 -0.69 -8.14
CA GLY A 226 21.02 -2.08 -7.80
C GLY A 226 19.83 -2.20 -6.84
N THR A 227 19.99 -2.99 -5.78
CA THR A 227 19.03 -3.16 -4.68
C THR A 227 19.50 -2.49 -3.38
N GLY A 228 20.52 -1.63 -3.47
CA GLY A 228 21.13 -0.94 -2.34
C GLY A 228 20.19 -0.02 -1.56
N ALA A 229 20.65 0.45 -0.40
CA ALA A 229 19.90 1.37 0.45
C ALA A 229 20.12 2.85 0.06
N GLN A 230 21.23 3.15 -0.65
CA GLN A 230 21.59 4.53 -1.01
C GLN A 230 20.76 5.00 -2.19
N SER A 231 20.07 6.13 -2.02
CA SER A 231 19.30 6.77 -3.09
C SER A 231 20.23 7.26 -4.19
N ALA A 232 19.85 7.00 -5.45
CA ALA A 232 20.50 7.48 -6.65
C ALA A 232 19.81 8.73 -7.26
N GLY A 233 18.81 9.27 -6.57
CA GLY A 233 18.11 10.50 -6.97
C GLY A 233 16.59 10.35 -7.04
N ASP A 234 15.96 11.34 -7.66
CA ASP A 234 14.50 11.37 -7.86
C ASP A 234 14.12 10.51 -9.07
N PRO A 235 13.27 9.48 -8.92
CA PRO A 235 12.81 8.65 -10.01
C PRO A 235 12.01 9.43 -11.06
N LEU A 236 11.23 10.43 -10.65
CA LEU A 236 10.39 11.21 -11.56
C LEU A 236 11.21 12.16 -12.45
N ALA A 237 12.37 12.62 -11.94
CA ALA A 237 13.28 13.44 -12.73
C ALA A 237 14.08 12.62 -13.73
N ARG A 238 14.38 11.35 -13.41
CA ARG A 238 15.30 10.51 -14.21
C ARG A 238 14.62 9.49 -15.11
N LEU A 239 13.41 9.03 -14.75
CA LEU A 239 12.68 8.00 -15.47
C LEU A 239 11.39 8.59 -16.08
N SER A 240 11.47 9.07 -17.32
CA SER A 240 10.32 9.70 -18.01
C SER A 240 9.14 8.73 -18.14
N ARG A 241 9.40 7.45 -18.48
CA ARG A 241 8.36 6.43 -18.60
C ARG A 241 7.66 6.14 -17.27
N TRP A 242 8.42 6.09 -16.17
CA TRP A 242 7.82 5.95 -14.84
C TRP A 242 6.89 7.13 -14.51
N ARG A 243 7.33 8.35 -14.81
CA ARG A 243 6.49 9.54 -14.62
C ARG A 243 5.20 9.48 -15.43
N GLU A 244 5.29 9.03 -16.68
CA GLU A 244 4.14 8.91 -17.58
C GLU A 244 3.15 7.84 -17.08
N VAL A 245 3.62 6.64 -16.77
CA VAL A 245 2.76 5.56 -16.29
C VAL A 245 2.15 5.88 -14.91
N LEU A 246 2.89 6.56 -14.05
CA LEU A 246 2.37 7.02 -12.76
C LEU A 246 1.22 8.01 -12.94
N ALA A 247 1.33 8.93 -13.90
CA ALA A 247 0.26 9.88 -14.22
C ALA A 247 -0.99 9.15 -14.78
N LYS A 248 -0.80 8.18 -15.69
CA LYS A 248 -1.88 7.34 -16.22
C LYS A 248 -2.56 6.55 -15.09
N ALA A 249 -1.80 5.83 -14.28
CA ALA A 249 -2.31 5.00 -13.19
C ALA A 249 -3.13 5.84 -12.17
N ARG A 250 -2.66 7.06 -11.84
CA ARG A 250 -3.41 7.98 -10.99
C ARG A 250 -4.75 8.39 -11.61
N SER A 251 -4.79 8.68 -12.89
CA SER A 251 -6.05 8.99 -13.60
C SER A 251 -7.01 7.80 -13.66
N GLU A 252 -6.48 6.59 -13.53
CA GLU A 252 -7.20 5.32 -13.49
C GLU A 252 -7.63 4.90 -12.07
N GLY A 253 -7.38 5.72 -11.04
CA GLY A 253 -7.78 5.46 -9.66
C GLY A 253 -6.72 4.74 -8.82
N PHE A 254 -5.54 4.46 -9.33
CA PHE A 254 -4.38 4.00 -8.55
C PHE A 254 -3.59 5.20 -8.04
N GLN A 255 -3.18 5.18 -6.76
CA GLN A 255 -2.50 6.32 -6.10
C GLN A 255 -1.13 5.92 -5.56
#